data_987635ae88cbb10e910e281d770f912f
#
_entry.id   987635ae88cbb10e910e281d770f912f
#
_cell.length_a   1.000
_cell.length_b   1.000
_cell.length_c   1.000
_cell.angle_alpha   90.00
_cell.angle_beta   90.00
_cell.angle_gamma   90.00
#
_symmetry.space_group_name_H-M   'P 1'
#
loop_
_entity.id
_entity.type
_entity.pdbx_description
1 polymer ?
#
loop_
_entity_poly.entity_id
_entity_poly.type
_entity_poly.pdbx_seq_one_letter_code
_entity_poly.pdbx_strand_id
1 'polypeptide(L)'
;ALIRGKVVGGGRNRGGIWLEMGDSVVLQVTPKLFPHFDIEGLQALAGRQIEARGWVVDRARRGQLKKGQARWLLPISADFMLEEVR
;
A
#
# COMPACT_ATOMS: atom_id res chain seq x y z
N ALA A 1 0.85 -11.29 6.96
CA ALA A 1 2.18 -11.11 6.37
C ALA A 1 2.82 -9.82 6.85
N LEU A 2 4.12 -9.80 6.89
CA LEU A 2 4.92 -8.61 7.17
C LEU A 2 5.70 -8.26 5.91
N ILE A 3 5.51 -7.05 5.40
CA ILE A 3 6.22 -6.57 4.22
C ILE A 3 7.06 -5.37 4.63
N ARG A 4 8.35 -5.43 4.32
CA ARG A 4 9.28 -4.33 4.56
C ARG A 4 9.96 -3.99 3.24
N GLY A 5 10.04 -2.73 2.91
CA GLY A 5 10.70 -2.30 1.70
C GLY A 5 10.56 -0.82 1.46
N LYS A 6 11.06 -0.40 0.31
CA LYS A 6 11.06 1.00 -0.10
C LYS A 6 9.84 1.29 -0.98
N VAL A 7 9.16 2.39 -0.70
CA VAL A 7 8.09 2.87 -1.57
C VAL A 7 8.71 3.47 -2.83
N VAL A 8 8.38 2.91 -3.99
CA VAL A 8 8.96 3.34 -5.26
C VAL A 8 8.01 4.20 -6.09
N GLY A 9 6.76 4.32 -5.67
CA GLY A 9 5.79 5.14 -6.37
C GLY A 9 4.43 5.04 -5.71
N GLY A 10 3.42 5.63 -6.34
CA GLY A 10 2.08 5.54 -5.83
C GLY A 10 1.18 6.61 -6.41
N GLY A 11 -0.04 6.67 -5.91
CA GLY A 11 -1.01 7.64 -6.37
C GLY A 11 -2.25 7.63 -5.49
N ARG A 12 -3.18 8.49 -5.85
CA ARG A 12 -4.47 8.62 -5.16
C ARG A 12 -5.60 8.53 -6.18
N ASN A 13 -6.61 7.74 -5.87
CA ASN A 13 -7.82 7.63 -6.68
C ASN A 13 -9.03 7.35 -5.79
N ARG A 14 -10.15 6.93 -6.38
CA ARG A 14 -11.37 6.62 -5.64
C ARG A 14 -11.21 5.47 -4.65
N GLY A 15 -10.30 4.55 -4.90
CA GLY A 15 -9.99 3.43 -4.02
C GLY A 15 -9.12 3.80 -2.83
N GLY A 16 -8.62 5.04 -2.77
CA GLY A 16 -7.77 5.51 -1.70
C GLY A 16 -6.38 5.90 -2.16
N ILE A 17 -5.42 5.76 -1.26
CA ILE A 17 -4.00 6.01 -1.55
C ILE A 17 -3.31 4.68 -1.79
N TRP A 18 -2.53 4.63 -2.87
CA TRP A 18 -1.80 3.44 -3.29
C TRP A 18 -0.31 3.70 -3.14
N LEU A 19 0.39 2.79 -2.47
CA LEU A 19 1.83 2.86 -2.28
C LEU A 19 2.47 1.63 -2.93
N GLU A 20 3.21 1.85 -4.01
CA GLU A 20 3.88 0.79 -4.75
C GLU A 20 5.22 0.47 -4.09
N MET A 21 5.41 -0.79 -3.74
CA MET A 21 6.61 -1.27 -3.06
C MET A 21 7.64 -1.89 -3.99
N GLY A 22 7.40 -1.86 -5.31
CA GLY A 22 8.19 -2.65 -6.25
C GLY A 22 7.82 -4.13 -6.17
N ASP A 23 8.51 -4.98 -6.92
CA ASP A 23 8.35 -6.44 -6.88
C ASP A 23 6.89 -6.92 -6.89
N SER A 24 6.03 -6.21 -7.61
CA SER A 24 4.61 -6.56 -7.77
C SER A 24 3.79 -6.48 -6.48
N VAL A 25 4.19 -5.66 -5.53
CA VAL A 25 3.43 -5.43 -4.29
C VAL A 25 2.93 -3.98 -4.24
N VAL A 26 1.65 -3.81 -3.89
CA VAL A 26 1.05 -2.50 -3.67
C VAL A 26 0.27 -2.49 -2.36
N LEU A 27 0.38 -1.41 -1.61
CA LEU A 27 -0.41 -1.17 -0.40
C LEU A 27 -1.59 -0.26 -0.77
N GLN A 28 -2.75 -0.53 -0.21
CA GLN A 28 -3.94 0.31 -0.39
C GLN A 28 -4.41 0.84 0.95
N VAL A 29 -4.40 2.17 1.09
CA VAL A 29 -5.01 2.85 2.25
C VAL A 29 -6.37 3.37 1.80
N THR A 30 -7.46 2.74 2.28
CA THR A 30 -8.81 3.09 1.86
C THR A 30 -9.24 4.44 2.44
N PRO A 31 -10.19 5.15 1.78
CA PRO A 31 -10.64 6.46 2.26
C PRO A 31 -11.20 6.46 3.68
N LYS A 32 -11.70 5.33 4.15
CA LYS A 32 -12.21 5.20 5.53
C LYS A 32 -11.14 5.48 6.59
N LEU A 33 -9.87 5.28 6.23
CA LEU A 33 -8.76 5.49 7.17
C LEU A 33 -8.15 6.88 7.09
N PHE A 34 -8.59 7.72 6.15
CA PHE A 34 -8.01 9.05 5.98
C PHE A 34 -8.03 9.90 7.26
N PRO A 35 -9.08 9.85 8.12
CA PRO A 35 -9.04 10.58 9.38
C PRO A 35 -7.94 10.12 10.35
N HIS A 36 -7.43 8.91 10.17
CA HIS A 36 -6.41 8.30 11.03
C HIS A 36 -4.99 8.44 10.48
N PHE A 37 -4.86 8.96 9.26
CA PHE A 37 -3.57 9.13 8.60
C PHE A 37 -3.37 10.57 8.18
N ASP A 38 -2.11 11.00 8.22
CA ASP A 38 -1.68 12.22 7.56
C ASP A 38 -1.54 11.92 6.06
N ILE A 39 -2.49 12.42 5.25
CA ILE A 39 -2.52 12.16 3.80
C ILE A 39 -1.24 12.67 3.14
N GLU A 40 -0.79 13.87 3.49
CA GLU A 40 0.45 14.42 2.93
C GLU A 40 1.65 13.58 3.36
N GLY A 41 1.67 13.11 4.59
CA GLY A 41 2.71 12.21 5.09
C GLY A 41 2.74 10.90 4.33
N LEU A 42 1.58 10.31 4.00
CA LEU A 42 1.51 9.10 3.19
C LEU A 42 2.08 9.33 1.78
N GLN A 43 1.74 10.45 1.16
CA GLN A 43 2.25 10.78 -0.16
C GLN A 43 3.75 11.08 -0.15
N ALA A 44 4.28 11.55 0.97
CA ALA A 44 5.70 11.82 1.16
C ALA A 44 6.53 10.57 1.43
N LEU A 45 5.90 9.39 1.56
CA LEU A 45 6.63 8.13 1.80
C LEU A 45 7.39 7.63 0.57
N ALA A 46 7.17 8.19 -0.61
CA ALA A 46 7.92 7.81 -1.81
C ALA A 46 9.42 7.95 -1.55
N GLY A 47 10.18 6.89 -1.83
CA GLY A 47 11.59 6.83 -1.54
C GLY A 47 11.94 6.43 -0.09
N ARG A 48 10.95 6.26 0.77
CA ARG A 48 11.15 5.90 2.17
C ARG A 48 10.99 4.41 2.39
N GLN A 49 11.71 3.90 3.39
CA GLN A 49 11.54 2.52 3.87
C GLN A 49 10.34 2.45 4.78
N ILE A 50 9.46 1.48 4.52
CA ILE A 50 8.28 1.26 5.36
C ILE A 50 8.14 -0.21 5.73
N GLU A 51 7.33 -0.47 6.75
CA GLU A 51 6.94 -1.80 7.17
C GLU A 51 5.42 -1.84 7.23
N ALA A 52 4.82 -2.83 6.58
CA ALA A 52 3.38 -3.01 6.54
C ALA A 52 3.00 -4.42 6.97
N ARG A 53 1.90 -4.54 7.70
CA ARG A 53 1.38 -5.82 8.22
C ARG A 53 -0.05 -5.99 7.77
N GLY A 54 -0.41 -7.23 7.44
CA GLY A 54 -1.78 -7.57 7.08
C GLY A 54 -1.88 -8.78 6.20
N TRP A 55 -3.07 -8.98 5.63
CA TRP A 55 -3.34 -10.07 4.72
C TRP A 55 -3.05 -9.64 3.28
N VAL A 56 -2.24 -10.42 2.60
CA VAL A 56 -1.90 -10.16 1.20
C VAL A 56 -2.92 -10.85 0.30
N VAL A 57 -3.48 -10.09 -0.64
CA VAL A 57 -4.43 -10.58 -1.62
C VAL A 57 -3.69 -10.84 -2.94
N ASP A 58 -3.83 -12.06 -3.47
CA ASP A 58 -3.30 -12.40 -4.80
C ASP A 58 -4.36 -12.05 -5.86
N ARG A 59 -4.17 -10.92 -6.52
CA ARG A 59 -5.10 -10.45 -7.56
C ARG A 59 -5.16 -11.38 -8.77
N ALA A 60 -4.05 -12.01 -9.11
CA ALA A 60 -4.02 -12.95 -10.25
C ALA A 60 -4.90 -14.16 -9.99
N ARG A 61 -4.87 -14.66 -8.76
CA ARG A 61 -5.67 -15.83 -8.38
C ARG A 61 -7.18 -15.54 -8.41
N ARG A 62 -7.58 -14.30 -8.17
CA ARG A 62 -8.99 -13.89 -8.19
C ARG A 62 -9.44 -13.38 -9.56
N GLY A 63 -8.59 -13.44 -10.56
CA GLY A 63 -8.90 -12.91 -11.89
C GLY A 63 -9.02 -11.39 -11.95
N GLN A 64 -8.52 -10.68 -10.94
CA GLN A 64 -8.64 -9.22 -10.82
C GLN A 64 -7.41 -8.48 -11.31
N LEU A 65 -6.38 -9.20 -11.71
CA LEU A 65 -5.14 -8.59 -12.16
C LEU A 65 -5.29 -8.03 -13.56
N LYS A 66 -5.09 -6.73 -13.70
CA LYS A 66 -5.06 -6.04 -14.99
C LYS A 66 -3.63 -5.74 -15.38
N LYS A 67 -3.41 -5.52 -16.69
CA LYS A 67 -2.10 -5.18 -17.22
C LYS A 67 -1.55 -3.93 -16.50
N GLY A 68 -0.30 -4.02 -16.05
CA GLY A 68 0.37 -2.91 -15.37
C GLY A 68 0.09 -2.81 -13.89
N GLN A 69 -0.76 -3.66 -13.34
CA GLN A 69 -1.03 -3.67 -11.90
C GLN A 69 -0.09 -4.62 -11.15
N ALA A 70 0.17 -4.28 -9.89
CA ALA A 70 0.87 -5.19 -8.99
C ALA A 70 0.00 -6.41 -8.69
N ARG A 71 0.61 -7.59 -8.67
CA ARG A 71 -0.09 -8.84 -8.39
C ARG A 71 -0.56 -8.92 -6.94
N TRP A 72 0.29 -8.51 -6.00
CA TRP A 72 0.05 -8.64 -4.57
C TRP A 72 -0.50 -7.34 -4.01
N LEU A 73 -1.67 -7.42 -3.40
CA LEU A 73 -2.31 -6.26 -2.78
C LEU A 73 -2.37 -6.48 -1.28
N LEU A 74 -1.87 -5.51 -0.52
CA LEU A 74 -2.01 -5.48 0.93
C LEU A 74 -2.92 -4.33 1.32
N PRO A 75 -4.21 -4.61 1.62
CA PRO A 75 -5.10 -3.58 2.12
C PRO A 75 -4.72 -3.19 3.54
N ILE A 76 -4.56 -1.90 3.79
CA ILE A 76 -4.33 -1.36 5.13
C ILE A 76 -5.70 -1.04 5.72
N SER A 77 -6.02 -1.70 6.82
CA SER A 77 -7.32 -1.55 7.51
C SER A 77 -7.23 -0.86 8.86
N ALA A 78 -6.02 -0.57 9.32
CA ALA A 78 -5.78 0.15 10.57
C ALA A 78 -4.46 0.90 10.47
N ASP A 79 -4.36 2.02 11.18
CA ASP A 79 -3.18 2.90 11.11
C ASP A 79 -1.89 2.21 11.58
N PHE A 80 -1.98 1.35 12.61
CA PHE A 80 -0.82 0.64 13.14
C PHE A 80 -0.25 -0.42 12.19
N MET A 81 -0.93 -0.73 11.10
CA MET A 81 -0.46 -1.70 10.11
C MET A 81 0.61 -1.15 9.17
N LEU A 82 0.87 0.14 9.22
CA LEU A 82 1.83 0.81 8.34
C LEU A 82 2.72 1.74 9.17
N GLU A 83 4.03 1.51 9.10
CA GLU A 83 5.02 2.33 9.80
C GLU A 83 6.19 2.69 8.90
N GLU A 84 6.72 3.89 9.05
CA GLU A 84 7.98 4.27 8.42
C GLU A 84 9.13 3.71 9.23
N VAL A 85 10.07 3.06 8.56
CA VAL A 85 11.27 2.51 9.18
C VAL A 85 12.39 3.56 9.09
N ARG A 86 12.94 3.91 10.23
CA ARG A 86 14.04 4.87 10.33
C ARG A 86 15.39 4.20 10.36
#